data_e8f05cff15e95fd2cc3f5ff7469ebf2d
#
_entry.id   e8f05cff15e95fd2cc3f5ff7469ebf2d
#
_cell.length_a   1.000
_cell.length_b   1.000
_cell.length_c   1.000
_cell.angle_alpha   90.00
_cell.angle_beta   90.00
_cell.angle_gamma   90.00
#
_symmetry.space_group_name_H-M   'P 1'
#
loop_
_entity.id
_entity.type
_entity.pdbx_description
1 polymer ?
#
loop_
_entity_poly.entity_id
_entity_poly.type
_entity_poly.pdbx_seq_one_letter_code
_entity_poly.pdbx_strand_id
1 'polypeptide(L)'
;MFLRKQYLPLLVFAACISANAQYTEVINSNRPGVSRSAFSVGTNVVQFEAGPFTVKEEHTPLKYEVKGFGVDFAARYGLLFPQLEINIEGTYQNDTKTDFRSAISSEFGRANFKNLTLGAKYLIYDPYKNREDKVSIYSYHENKKFRWSDLIPAVAVYGGANYDLENNPYTAPGVEGFSPKVMIATQNNFSSGWVFIMNFSKDRIGTDYSDFQYILTLTKAISQQWVLFGETQGIQSDFYADNLFRFGGAYLWNENFQLDTALTFNTKDTPSVFGVNLGVSYRLDFHKDPGIDNGTSVEAEAERKANKKRKQTNDLDLPEGDTNRRKKTNSIDFDDED
;
A
#
# COMPACT_ATOMS: atom_id res chain seq x y z
N MET A 1 44.20 17.35 0.07
CA MET A 1 42.76 17.70 0.23
C MET A 1 41.84 16.86 -0.65
N PHE A 2 42.34 15.84 -1.35
CA PHE A 2 41.54 14.99 -2.27
C PHE A 2 41.00 13.68 -1.68
N LEU A 3 41.54 13.21 -0.56
CA LEU A 3 41.16 11.93 0.07
C LEU A 3 39.81 11.96 0.83
N ARG A 4 39.26 13.14 1.12
CA ARG A 4 38.04 13.28 1.94
C ARG A 4 36.73 13.09 1.15
N LYS A 5 36.75 13.20 -0.17
CA LYS A 5 35.55 13.08 -1.03
C LYS A 5 35.23 11.63 -1.44
N GLN A 6 36.19 10.72 -1.39
CA GLN A 6 35.99 9.33 -1.82
C GLN A 6 35.30 8.45 -0.77
N TYR A 7 35.34 8.82 0.52
CA TYR A 7 34.75 8.05 1.60
C TYR A 7 33.30 8.42 1.88
N LEU A 8 32.81 9.53 1.32
CA LEU A 8 31.41 9.97 1.51
C LEU A 8 30.38 8.96 0.97
N PRO A 9 30.52 8.40 -0.25
CA PRO A 9 29.60 7.38 -0.75
C PRO A 9 29.72 6.06 0.04
N LEU A 10 30.90 5.71 0.52
CA LEU A 10 31.11 4.51 1.34
C LEU A 10 30.45 4.67 2.73
N LEU A 11 30.48 5.86 3.31
CA LEU A 11 29.89 6.18 4.60
C LEU A 11 28.37 6.22 4.50
N VAL A 12 27.81 6.74 3.39
CA VAL A 12 26.38 6.70 3.09
C VAL A 12 25.93 5.25 2.87
N PHE A 13 26.69 4.44 2.16
CA PHE A 13 26.39 3.02 1.95
C PHE A 13 26.45 2.21 3.26
N ALA A 14 27.42 2.49 4.14
CA ALA A 14 27.52 1.85 5.45
C ALA A 14 26.40 2.27 6.42
N ALA A 15 25.89 3.50 6.32
CA ALA A 15 24.74 3.96 7.12
C ALA A 15 23.42 3.28 6.72
N CYS A 16 23.30 2.82 5.47
CA CYS A 16 22.11 2.10 4.99
C CYS A 16 22.01 0.67 5.52
N ILE A 17 23.13 0.05 5.96
CA ILE A 17 23.14 -1.38 6.37
C ILE A 17 22.51 -1.61 7.76
N SER A 18 22.41 -0.58 8.59
CA SER A 18 21.89 -0.71 9.97
C SER A 18 20.40 -0.37 10.15
N ALA A 19 19.69 -0.11 9.06
CA ALA A 19 18.26 0.17 9.13
C ALA A 19 17.46 -1.14 9.11
N ASN A 20 16.90 -1.61 10.22
CA ASN A 20 15.89 -2.67 10.23
C ASN A 20 14.52 -2.02 10.05
N ALA A 21 13.79 -2.30 8.96
CA ALA A 21 12.41 -1.88 8.81
C ALA A 21 11.49 -2.78 9.62
N GLN A 22 10.38 -2.22 10.06
CA GLN A 22 9.41 -2.96 10.84
C GLN A 22 8.57 -3.83 9.90
N TYR A 23 8.56 -5.14 10.12
CA TYR A 23 7.64 -6.06 9.46
C TYR A 23 6.21 -5.74 9.89
N THR A 24 5.27 -5.74 8.94
CA THR A 24 3.83 -5.56 9.23
C THR A 24 3.13 -6.90 9.16
N GLU A 25 2.46 -7.31 10.23
CA GLU A 25 1.68 -8.56 10.30
C GLU A 25 0.49 -8.53 9.33
N VAL A 26 0.00 -7.35 8.99
CA VAL A 26 -1.16 -7.14 8.12
C VAL A 26 -0.71 -6.64 6.75
N ILE A 27 -1.41 -7.05 5.69
CA ILE A 27 -1.18 -6.65 4.32
C ILE A 27 -1.12 -5.12 4.18
N ASN A 28 -0.06 -4.62 3.52
CA ASN A 28 0.13 -3.21 3.19
C ASN A 28 -0.07 -3.01 1.68
N SER A 29 -1.33 -2.92 1.27
CA SER A 29 -1.69 -2.73 -0.14
C SER A 29 -1.55 -1.26 -0.57
N ASN A 30 -1.09 -1.04 -1.82
CA ASN A 30 -1.16 0.27 -2.47
C ASN A 30 -2.57 0.59 -2.96
N ARG A 31 -3.43 -0.43 -3.09
CA ARG A 31 -4.83 -0.28 -3.47
C ARG A 31 -5.70 0.17 -2.28
N PRO A 32 -6.83 0.84 -2.53
CA PRO A 32 -7.53 1.10 -3.80
C PRO A 32 -7.07 2.34 -4.56
N GLY A 33 -6.15 3.14 -4.01
CA GLY A 33 -5.55 4.29 -4.68
C GLY A 33 -4.47 3.89 -5.69
N VAL A 34 -3.70 4.88 -6.13
CA VAL A 34 -2.49 4.70 -6.94
C VAL A 34 -1.22 5.15 -6.22
N SER A 35 -1.37 5.67 -5.00
CA SER A 35 -0.24 6.05 -4.15
C SER A 35 0.51 4.82 -3.66
N ARG A 36 1.82 4.97 -3.49
CA ARG A 36 2.69 3.93 -2.97
C ARG A 36 3.13 4.27 -1.57
N SER A 37 2.93 3.31 -0.66
CA SER A 37 3.45 3.37 0.70
C SER A 37 4.97 3.55 0.70
N ALA A 38 5.51 4.29 1.67
CA ALA A 38 6.93 4.36 1.91
C ALA A 38 7.50 3.01 2.41
N PHE A 39 6.70 2.23 3.13
CA PHE A 39 7.12 0.93 3.67
C PHE A 39 7.12 -0.15 2.60
N SER A 40 8.05 -1.09 2.72
CA SER A 40 8.11 -2.28 1.88
C SER A 40 7.16 -3.36 2.40
N VAL A 41 6.89 -4.39 1.60
CA VAL A 41 6.05 -5.53 2.00
C VAL A 41 6.71 -6.45 3.03
N GLY A 42 8.00 -6.27 3.31
CA GLY A 42 8.78 -7.11 4.22
C GLY A 42 9.58 -8.20 3.51
N THR A 43 10.64 -8.69 4.16
CA THR A 43 11.54 -9.69 3.57
C THR A 43 10.83 -11.02 3.36
N ASN A 44 11.02 -11.64 2.19
CA ASN A 44 10.40 -12.90 1.78
C ASN A 44 8.86 -12.85 1.75
N VAL A 45 8.28 -11.68 1.58
CA VAL A 45 6.85 -11.51 1.36
C VAL A 45 6.61 -11.23 -0.11
N VAL A 46 5.66 -11.97 -0.72
CA VAL A 46 5.16 -11.73 -2.07
C VAL A 46 3.74 -11.21 -1.97
N GLN A 47 3.44 -10.09 -2.60
CA GLN A 47 2.11 -9.52 -2.63
C GLN A 47 1.65 -9.30 -4.06
N PHE A 48 0.44 -9.75 -4.36
CA PHE A 48 -0.23 -9.55 -5.63
C PHE A 48 -1.41 -8.62 -5.45
N GLU A 49 -1.54 -7.68 -6.37
CA GLU A 49 -2.64 -6.73 -6.40
C GLU A 49 -3.22 -6.73 -7.81
N ALA A 50 -4.54 -6.81 -7.94
CA ALA A 50 -5.20 -6.74 -9.24
C ALA A 50 -6.58 -6.13 -9.11
N GLY A 51 -7.04 -5.45 -10.17
CA GLY A 51 -8.37 -4.89 -10.16
C GLY A 51 -8.87 -4.45 -11.53
N PRO A 52 -10.06 -4.88 -11.94
CA PRO A 52 -10.74 -4.34 -13.08
C PRO A 52 -11.24 -2.93 -12.81
N PHE A 53 -11.24 -2.10 -13.84
CA PHE A 53 -11.78 -0.75 -13.81
C PHE A 53 -12.52 -0.41 -15.10
N THR A 54 -13.46 0.52 -15.01
CA THR A 54 -14.15 1.06 -16.16
C THR A 54 -13.47 2.35 -16.63
N VAL A 55 -13.49 2.57 -17.94
CA VAL A 55 -12.98 3.78 -18.59
C VAL A 55 -14.15 4.51 -19.23
N LYS A 56 -14.35 5.75 -18.85
CA LYS A 56 -15.21 6.70 -19.55
C LYS A 56 -14.51 8.04 -19.61
N GLU A 57 -14.18 8.47 -20.83
CA GLU A 57 -13.59 9.78 -21.09
C GLU A 57 -14.43 10.50 -22.16
N GLU A 58 -14.66 11.79 -21.98
CA GLU A 58 -15.37 12.64 -22.92
C GLU A 58 -14.59 13.94 -23.10
N HIS A 59 -14.20 14.23 -24.33
CA HIS A 59 -13.46 15.43 -24.67
C HIS A 59 -14.31 16.37 -25.49
N THR A 60 -14.90 17.35 -24.81
CA THR A 60 -15.84 18.29 -25.43
C THR A 60 -15.27 19.07 -26.60
N PRO A 61 -14.09 19.75 -26.50
CA PRO A 61 -13.54 20.51 -27.63
C PRO A 61 -13.13 19.66 -28.85
N LEU A 62 -12.53 18.47 -28.59
CA LEU A 62 -12.09 17.57 -29.66
C LEU A 62 -13.20 16.63 -30.15
N LYS A 63 -14.38 16.68 -29.53
CA LYS A 63 -15.56 15.89 -29.90
C LYS A 63 -15.27 14.39 -30.04
N TYR A 64 -14.66 13.79 -29.01
CA TYR A 64 -14.50 12.33 -28.93
C TYR A 64 -14.94 11.79 -27.58
N GLU A 65 -15.37 10.56 -27.57
CA GLU A 65 -15.70 9.79 -26.39
C GLU A 65 -14.89 8.49 -26.39
N VAL A 66 -14.44 8.06 -25.19
CA VAL A 66 -13.77 6.77 -24.97
C VAL A 66 -14.57 6.00 -23.95
N LYS A 67 -14.91 4.75 -24.27
CA LYS A 67 -15.57 3.83 -23.36
C LYS A 67 -14.89 2.47 -23.40
N GLY A 68 -14.66 1.89 -22.24
CA GLY A 68 -14.05 0.58 -22.16
C GLY A 68 -13.83 0.10 -20.73
N PHE A 69 -12.98 -0.86 -20.62
CA PHE A 69 -12.53 -1.41 -19.35
C PHE A 69 -11.03 -1.69 -19.38
N GLY A 70 -10.45 -1.81 -18.20
CA GLY A 70 -9.06 -2.18 -18.04
C GLY A 70 -8.88 -3.05 -16.80
N VAL A 71 -7.65 -3.54 -16.63
CA VAL A 71 -7.22 -4.27 -15.44
C VAL A 71 -5.87 -3.72 -15.02
N ASP A 72 -5.80 -3.23 -13.79
CA ASP A 72 -4.55 -2.91 -13.11
C ASP A 72 -4.00 -4.17 -12.43
N PHE A 73 -2.70 -4.36 -12.47
CA PHE A 73 -2.04 -5.43 -11.75
C PHE A 73 -0.69 -4.98 -11.21
N ALA A 74 -0.31 -5.52 -10.06
CA ALA A 74 1.01 -5.35 -9.49
C ALA A 74 1.45 -6.62 -8.76
N ALA A 75 2.73 -6.93 -8.82
CA ALA A 75 3.39 -7.92 -7.98
C ALA A 75 4.55 -7.26 -7.26
N ARG A 76 4.63 -7.45 -5.94
CA ARG A 76 5.62 -6.83 -5.07
C ARG A 76 6.34 -7.93 -4.29
N TYR A 77 7.65 -7.84 -4.20
CA TYR A 77 8.49 -8.80 -3.48
C TYR A 77 9.50 -8.09 -2.60
N GLY A 78 9.53 -8.42 -1.32
CA GLY A 78 10.52 -7.95 -0.39
C GLY A 78 11.80 -8.79 -0.48
N LEU A 79 12.88 -8.15 -0.98
CA LEU A 79 14.12 -8.83 -1.31
C LEU A 79 15.22 -8.49 -0.30
N LEU A 80 15.95 -9.51 0.19
CA LEU A 80 17.18 -9.43 0.99
C LEU A 80 17.07 -8.62 2.30
N PHE A 81 16.53 -7.42 2.25
CA PHE A 81 16.44 -6.50 3.39
C PHE A 81 14.99 -6.05 3.61
N PRO A 82 14.57 -5.84 4.86
CA PRO A 82 13.22 -5.36 5.15
C PRO A 82 12.86 -4.02 4.49
N GLN A 83 13.86 -3.25 4.05
CA GLN A 83 13.69 -1.95 3.40
C GLN A 83 13.53 -2.02 1.88
N LEU A 84 13.97 -3.14 1.26
CA LEU A 84 14.05 -3.28 -0.18
C LEU A 84 12.87 -4.07 -0.75
N GLU A 85 12.19 -3.47 -1.70
CA GLU A 85 11.07 -4.07 -2.42
C GLU A 85 11.31 -3.94 -3.92
N ILE A 86 11.15 -5.04 -4.65
CA ILE A 86 11.06 -5.05 -6.11
C ILE A 86 9.60 -5.17 -6.49
N ASN A 87 9.18 -4.44 -7.52
CA ASN A 87 7.83 -4.51 -8.03
C ASN A 87 7.78 -4.53 -9.55
N ILE A 88 6.78 -5.22 -10.06
CA ILE A 88 6.30 -5.12 -11.44
C ILE A 88 4.85 -4.68 -11.39
N GLU A 89 4.49 -3.73 -12.19
CA GLU A 89 3.13 -3.21 -12.26
C GLU A 89 2.76 -2.88 -13.70
N GLY A 90 1.50 -2.97 -14.01
CA GLY A 90 1.00 -2.61 -15.32
C GLY A 90 -0.50 -2.41 -15.35
N THR A 91 -0.95 -1.77 -16.41
CA THR A 91 -2.35 -1.54 -16.72
C THR A 91 -2.62 -2.03 -18.12
N TYR A 92 -3.49 -3.00 -18.27
CA TYR A 92 -4.05 -3.40 -19.57
C TYR A 92 -5.39 -2.72 -19.75
N GLN A 93 -5.60 -2.11 -20.93
CA GLN A 93 -6.84 -1.39 -21.25
C GLN A 93 -7.37 -1.84 -22.59
N ASN A 94 -8.70 -1.99 -22.68
CA ASN A 94 -9.44 -2.27 -23.92
C ASN A 94 -10.61 -1.30 -23.97
N ASP A 95 -10.59 -0.41 -24.96
CA ASP A 95 -11.60 0.61 -25.13
C ASP A 95 -11.93 0.88 -26.61
N THR A 96 -13.05 1.56 -26.80
CA THR A 96 -13.47 2.09 -28.09
C THR A 96 -13.48 3.61 -28.02
N LYS A 97 -12.73 4.24 -28.91
CA LYS A 97 -12.74 5.69 -29.11
C LYS A 97 -13.66 6.04 -30.27
N THR A 98 -14.71 6.81 -29.99
CA THR A 98 -15.68 7.31 -30.98
C THR A 98 -15.36 8.78 -31.27
N ASP A 99 -15.13 9.13 -32.52
CA ASP A 99 -14.84 10.48 -32.98
C ASP A 99 -16.08 11.06 -33.66
N PHE A 100 -16.54 12.21 -33.18
CA PHE A 100 -17.74 12.94 -33.66
C PHE A 100 -17.40 14.20 -34.46
N ARG A 101 -16.16 14.38 -34.91
CA ARG A 101 -15.75 15.57 -35.70
C ARG A 101 -16.31 15.57 -37.09
N SER A 102 -16.62 14.40 -37.64
CA SER A 102 -17.26 14.24 -38.96
C SER A 102 -18.76 14.06 -38.85
N ALA A 103 -19.50 14.27 -39.93
CA ALA A 103 -20.96 14.05 -39.99
C ALA A 103 -21.33 12.57 -39.69
N ILE A 104 -20.42 11.64 -40.00
CA ILE A 104 -20.51 10.22 -39.64
C ILE A 104 -19.47 9.98 -38.59
N SER A 105 -19.90 9.46 -37.42
CA SER A 105 -18.99 9.06 -36.35
C SER A 105 -18.10 7.90 -36.80
N SER A 106 -16.83 7.93 -36.40
CA SER A 106 -15.91 6.84 -36.64
C SER A 106 -15.49 6.21 -35.29
N GLU A 107 -15.46 4.88 -35.25
CA GLU A 107 -15.12 4.13 -34.07
C GLU A 107 -13.79 3.41 -34.27
N PHE A 108 -12.92 3.49 -33.23
CA PHE A 108 -11.61 2.86 -33.21
C PHE A 108 -11.46 2.04 -31.95
N GLY A 109 -11.41 0.72 -32.08
CA GLY A 109 -11.08 -0.17 -30.97
C GLY A 109 -9.59 -0.11 -30.66
N ARG A 110 -9.25 0.01 -29.37
CA ARG A 110 -7.88 0.00 -28.88
C ARG A 110 -7.74 -1.02 -27.76
N ALA A 111 -6.72 -1.85 -27.81
CA ALA A 111 -6.44 -2.84 -26.79
C ALA A 111 -4.93 -3.05 -26.67
N ASN A 112 -4.35 -2.69 -25.53
CA ASN A 112 -2.92 -2.86 -25.25
C ASN A 112 -2.61 -2.60 -23.77
N PHE A 113 -1.35 -2.82 -23.38
CA PHE A 113 -0.82 -2.32 -22.13
C PHE A 113 -0.65 -0.79 -22.18
N LYS A 114 -1.33 -0.08 -21.30
CA LYS A 114 -1.23 1.37 -21.17
C LYS A 114 0.11 1.77 -20.53
N ASN A 115 0.55 0.98 -19.57
CA ASN A 115 1.87 1.08 -18.93
C ASN A 115 2.32 -0.30 -18.46
N LEU A 116 3.61 -0.51 -18.43
CA LEU A 116 4.27 -1.65 -17.81
C LEU A 116 5.56 -1.13 -17.19
N THR A 117 5.72 -1.28 -15.87
CA THR A 117 6.84 -0.72 -15.12
C THR A 117 7.47 -1.78 -14.24
N LEU A 118 8.78 -1.92 -14.32
CA LEU A 118 9.59 -2.70 -13.38
C LEU A 118 10.44 -1.75 -12.56
N GLY A 119 10.49 -1.92 -11.25
CA GLY A 119 11.27 -1.05 -10.39
C GLY A 119 11.60 -1.62 -9.03
N ALA A 120 12.36 -0.84 -8.28
CA ALA A 120 12.74 -1.14 -6.91
C ALA A 120 12.50 0.08 -6.03
N LYS A 121 12.02 -0.17 -4.82
CA LYS A 121 11.78 0.82 -3.77
C LYS A 121 12.68 0.51 -2.59
N TYR A 122 13.30 1.54 -2.04
CA TYR A 122 14.13 1.44 -0.86
C TYR A 122 13.70 2.47 0.20
N LEU A 123 13.37 1.99 1.40
CA LEU A 123 13.06 2.81 2.56
C LEU A 123 14.35 3.38 3.14
N ILE A 124 14.53 4.71 3.02
CA ILE A 124 15.72 5.42 3.49
C ILE A 124 15.60 5.77 4.98
N TYR A 125 14.43 6.24 5.39
CA TYR A 125 14.20 6.74 6.72
C TYR A 125 12.87 6.27 7.30
N ASP A 126 12.93 5.71 8.50
CA ASP A 126 11.78 5.23 9.26
C ASP A 126 11.78 5.90 10.66
N PRO A 127 10.90 6.89 10.89
CA PRO A 127 10.81 7.57 12.18
C PRO A 127 10.15 6.73 13.28
N TYR A 128 9.50 5.61 12.91
CA TYR A 128 8.73 4.79 13.85
C TYR A 128 9.56 3.67 14.47
N LYS A 129 10.69 3.30 13.87
CA LYS A 129 11.55 2.19 14.25
C LYS A 129 12.06 2.24 15.70
N ASN A 130 12.49 3.44 16.13
CA ASN A 130 13.10 3.65 17.47
C ASN A 130 12.16 4.44 18.38
N ARG A 131 10.88 4.51 18.03
CA ARG A 131 9.91 5.28 18.78
C ARG A 131 9.25 4.41 19.83
N GLU A 132 9.61 4.63 21.10
CA GLU A 132 8.88 4.08 22.23
C GLU A 132 7.63 4.96 22.47
N ASP A 133 6.48 4.48 22.02
CA ASP A 133 5.21 5.12 22.36
C ASP A 133 4.87 4.79 23.81
N LYS A 134 5.08 5.74 24.70
CA LYS A 134 4.64 5.65 26.10
C LYS A 134 3.11 5.67 26.13
N VAL A 135 2.52 4.48 26.15
CA VAL A 135 1.07 4.33 26.28
C VAL A 135 0.68 4.72 27.70
N SER A 136 -0.15 5.75 27.85
CA SER A 136 -0.72 6.12 29.13
C SER A 136 -1.81 5.10 29.50
N ILE A 137 -1.59 4.32 30.57
CA ILE A 137 -2.56 3.38 31.10
C ILE A 137 -3.78 4.11 31.69
N TYR A 138 -3.58 5.36 32.11
CA TYR A 138 -4.59 6.16 32.83
C TYR A 138 -5.48 7.02 31.92
N SER A 139 -5.09 7.28 30.67
CA SER A 139 -5.82 8.19 29.79
C SER A 139 -5.85 7.71 28.34
N TYR A 140 -7.03 7.26 27.91
CA TYR A 140 -7.32 6.96 26.51
C TYR A 140 -7.14 8.18 25.58
N HIS A 141 -7.52 9.38 26.07
CA HIS A 141 -7.40 10.62 25.28
C HIS A 141 -5.95 11.05 25.10
N GLU A 142 -5.06 10.75 26.05
CA GLU A 142 -3.64 11.09 25.94
C GLU A 142 -2.94 10.28 24.87
N ASN A 143 -3.35 9.05 24.68
CA ASN A 143 -2.84 8.17 23.62
C ASN A 143 -3.27 8.57 22.20
N LYS A 144 -4.31 9.43 22.09
CA LYS A 144 -4.83 9.95 20.82
C LYS A 144 -4.42 11.39 20.51
N LYS A 145 -3.67 12.04 21.40
CA LYS A 145 -3.20 13.40 21.14
C LYS A 145 -2.23 13.41 19.97
N PHE A 146 -2.40 14.40 19.11
CA PHE A 146 -1.44 14.75 18.07
C PHE A 146 -0.07 15.10 18.69
N ARG A 147 0.99 14.49 18.16
CA ARG A 147 2.36 14.75 18.57
C ARG A 147 3.11 15.38 17.40
N TRP A 148 3.93 16.38 17.66
CA TRP A 148 4.76 17.00 16.62
C TRP A 148 5.69 16.00 15.91
N SER A 149 6.10 14.93 16.61
CA SER A 149 6.86 13.83 16.03
C SER A 149 6.10 13.06 14.94
N ASP A 150 4.76 13.12 14.90
CA ASP A 150 3.94 12.44 13.89
C ASP A 150 4.01 13.14 12.53
N LEU A 151 4.52 14.38 12.49
CA LEU A 151 4.76 15.11 11.24
C LEU A 151 6.04 14.69 10.52
N ILE A 152 6.94 13.96 11.19
CA ILE A 152 8.15 13.47 10.55
C ILE A 152 7.77 12.21 9.72
N PRO A 153 7.86 12.27 8.38
CA PRO A 153 7.44 11.14 7.55
C PRO A 153 8.51 10.05 7.49
N ALA A 154 8.07 8.82 7.24
CA ALA A 154 8.92 7.81 6.64
C ALA A 154 9.21 8.21 5.19
N VAL A 155 10.42 7.97 4.70
CA VAL A 155 10.85 8.37 3.36
C VAL A 155 11.44 7.20 2.61
N ALA A 156 10.94 6.94 1.42
CA ALA A 156 11.47 5.94 0.50
C ALA A 156 11.76 6.57 -0.87
N VAL A 157 12.72 6.00 -1.55
CA VAL A 157 13.00 6.29 -2.96
C VAL A 157 12.64 5.09 -3.81
N TYR A 158 12.19 5.37 -5.02
CA TYR A 158 11.86 4.39 -6.02
C TYR A 158 12.58 4.73 -7.33
N GLY A 159 13.17 3.73 -7.93
CA GLY A 159 13.74 3.79 -9.27
C GLY A 159 13.20 2.64 -10.10
N GLY A 160 12.79 2.93 -11.30
CA GLY A 160 12.25 1.93 -12.21
C GLY A 160 12.39 2.33 -13.67
N ALA A 161 11.94 1.45 -14.53
CA ALA A 161 11.86 1.67 -15.96
C ALA A 161 10.49 1.23 -16.47
N ASN A 162 9.88 2.09 -17.26
CA ASN A 162 8.70 1.72 -18.03
C ASN A 162 9.15 1.01 -19.30
N TYR A 163 8.33 0.11 -19.79
CA TYR A 163 8.46 -0.52 -21.08
C TYR A 163 7.23 -0.20 -21.91
N ASP A 164 7.41 0.63 -22.93
CA ASP A 164 6.37 1.03 -23.87
C ASP A 164 6.49 0.16 -25.15
N LEU A 165 5.41 -0.55 -25.49
CA LEU A 165 5.34 -1.43 -26.66
C LEU A 165 5.32 -0.61 -27.97
N GLU A 166 5.86 -1.18 -29.03
CA GLU A 166 5.78 -0.61 -30.38
C GLU A 166 4.31 -0.43 -30.81
N ASN A 167 4.02 0.68 -31.48
CA ASN A 167 2.67 1.01 -31.99
C ASN A 167 1.57 0.96 -30.92
N ASN A 168 1.91 1.33 -29.69
CA ASN A 168 0.95 1.34 -28.60
C ASN A 168 -0.07 2.50 -28.75
N PRO A 169 -1.38 2.22 -28.84
CA PRO A 169 -2.39 3.27 -29.04
C PRO A 169 -2.58 4.20 -27.82
N TYR A 170 -1.97 3.87 -26.67
CA TYR A 170 -2.03 4.64 -25.43
C TYR A 170 -0.78 5.48 -25.16
N THR A 171 0.29 5.26 -25.89
CA THR A 171 1.50 6.07 -25.85
C THR A 171 1.54 7.05 -27.01
N ALA A 172 2.28 8.11 -26.88
CA ALA A 172 2.47 9.05 -27.97
C ALA A 172 3.36 8.45 -29.06
N PRO A 173 3.18 8.85 -30.33
CA PRO A 173 4.02 8.38 -31.42
C PRO A 173 5.51 8.62 -31.13
N GLY A 174 6.34 7.59 -31.32
CA GLY A 174 7.78 7.66 -31.08
C GLY A 174 8.23 7.38 -29.62
N VAL A 175 7.32 7.08 -28.72
CA VAL A 175 7.65 6.59 -27.38
C VAL A 175 7.60 5.07 -27.40
N GLU A 176 8.77 4.45 -27.49
CA GLU A 176 8.93 2.99 -27.56
C GLU A 176 10.12 2.56 -26.69
N GLY A 177 10.07 1.32 -26.18
CA GLY A 177 11.15 0.72 -25.41
C GLY A 177 11.19 1.17 -23.97
N PHE A 178 12.40 1.26 -23.40
CA PHE A 178 12.59 1.55 -21.97
C PHE A 178 12.74 3.05 -21.71
N SER A 179 12.00 3.54 -20.72
CA SER A 179 12.15 4.91 -20.22
C SER A 179 12.26 4.92 -18.68
N PRO A 180 13.23 5.67 -18.11
CA PRO A 180 13.40 5.71 -16.66
C PRO A 180 12.26 6.42 -15.93
N LYS A 181 11.98 5.93 -14.71
CA LYS A 181 11.05 6.51 -13.74
C LYS A 181 11.71 6.63 -12.39
N VAL A 182 11.56 7.78 -11.74
CA VAL A 182 12.01 7.98 -10.36
C VAL A 182 10.87 8.52 -9.52
N MET A 183 10.82 8.15 -8.23
CA MET A 183 9.79 8.62 -7.32
C MET A 183 10.36 8.73 -5.90
N ILE A 184 9.86 9.72 -5.17
CA ILE A 184 10.01 9.84 -3.72
C ILE A 184 8.63 9.55 -3.11
N ALA A 185 8.58 8.60 -2.18
CA ALA A 185 7.38 8.28 -1.41
C ALA A 185 7.60 8.66 0.05
N THR A 186 6.64 9.40 0.62
CA THR A 186 6.65 9.74 2.04
C THR A 186 5.35 9.28 2.68
N GLN A 187 5.43 8.90 3.97
CA GLN A 187 4.27 8.42 4.69
C GLN A 187 4.31 8.86 6.15
N ASN A 188 3.20 9.44 6.61
CA ASN A 188 2.95 9.78 8.00
C ASN A 188 1.85 8.86 8.56
N ASN A 189 2.13 8.20 9.68
CA ASN A 189 1.17 7.41 10.43
C ASN A 189 0.80 8.16 11.72
N PHE A 190 -0.44 8.59 11.83
CA PHE A 190 -0.93 9.31 13.01
C PHE A 190 -1.60 8.36 14.01
N SER A 191 -1.43 8.61 15.29
CA SER A 191 -1.92 7.78 16.39
C SER A 191 -3.44 7.52 16.40
N SER A 192 -4.22 8.29 15.65
CA SER A 192 -5.68 8.15 15.56
C SER A 192 -6.14 7.27 14.39
N GLY A 193 -5.25 6.51 13.74
CA GLY A 193 -5.55 5.65 12.59
C GLY A 193 -5.73 6.44 11.28
N TRP A 194 -5.15 7.62 11.18
CA TRP A 194 -4.98 8.35 9.95
C TRP A 194 -3.61 8.04 9.35
N VAL A 195 -3.55 7.86 8.06
CA VAL A 195 -2.32 7.69 7.29
C VAL A 195 -2.33 8.70 6.15
N PHE A 196 -1.24 9.46 6.03
CA PHE A 196 -1.07 10.40 4.95
C PHE A 196 0.14 10.00 4.11
N ILE A 197 -0.08 9.79 2.81
CA ILE A 197 0.95 9.37 1.85
C ILE A 197 1.11 10.47 0.80
N MET A 198 2.35 10.81 0.50
CA MET A 198 2.69 11.70 -0.59
C MET A 198 3.70 11.02 -1.50
N ASN A 199 3.43 11.04 -2.81
CA ASN A 199 4.36 10.57 -3.81
C ASN A 199 4.64 11.70 -4.81
N PHE A 200 5.91 11.86 -5.16
CA PHE A 200 6.36 12.78 -6.20
C PHE A 200 7.21 11.99 -7.19
N SER A 201 6.79 11.93 -8.43
CA SER A 201 7.45 11.14 -9.46
C SER A 201 7.74 11.94 -10.72
N LYS A 202 8.85 11.59 -11.35
CA LYS A 202 9.20 12.00 -12.70
C LYS A 202 9.22 10.74 -13.56
N ASP A 203 8.35 10.71 -14.54
CA ASP A 203 8.13 9.55 -15.40
C ASP A 203 8.66 9.80 -16.82
N ARG A 204 8.97 8.75 -17.58
CA ARG A 204 9.49 8.79 -18.95
C ARG A 204 10.63 9.80 -19.14
N ILE A 205 11.60 9.79 -18.22
CA ILE A 205 12.74 10.72 -18.21
C ILE A 205 13.56 10.55 -19.49
N GLY A 206 13.89 11.69 -20.13
CA GLY A 206 14.68 11.71 -21.36
C GLY A 206 13.85 11.54 -22.64
N THR A 207 12.54 11.47 -22.54
CA THR A 207 11.62 11.54 -23.69
C THR A 207 10.90 12.88 -23.72
N ASP A 208 10.38 13.29 -24.89
CA ASP A 208 9.58 14.50 -25.06
C ASP A 208 8.24 14.43 -24.29
N TYR A 209 7.84 13.24 -23.85
CA TYR A 209 6.60 12.96 -23.10
C TYR A 209 6.84 12.74 -21.61
N SER A 210 7.98 13.25 -21.11
CA SER A 210 8.28 13.20 -19.68
C SER A 210 7.23 13.96 -18.88
N ASP A 211 6.68 13.33 -17.87
CA ASP A 211 5.69 13.95 -16.98
C ASP A 211 6.19 14.04 -15.53
N PHE A 212 5.64 14.99 -14.81
CA PHE A 212 5.75 15.11 -13.37
C PHE A 212 4.41 14.80 -12.74
N GLN A 213 4.39 13.95 -11.74
CA GLN A 213 3.18 13.58 -11.04
C GLN A 213 3.35 13.77 -9.54
N TYR A 214 2.31 14.28 -8.89
CA TYR A 214 2.18 14.22 -7.45
C TYR A 214 0.91 13.46 -7.08
N ILE A 215 0.97 12.68 -6.01
CA ILE A 215 -0.16 11.96 -5.46
C ILE A 215 -0.20 12.23 -3.96
N LEU A 216 -1.36 12.66 -3.47
CA LEU A 216 -1.61 12.90 -2.05
C LEU A 216 -2.79 12.04 -1.63
N THR A 217 -2.58 11.14 -0.69
CA THR A 217 -3.60 10.19 -0.22
C THR A 217 -3.77 10.31 1.28
N LEU A 218 -4.99 10.51 1.69
CA LEU A 218 -5.39 10.48 3.09
C LEU A 218 -6.27 9.26 3.33
N THR A 219 -5.84 8.40 4.24
CA THR A 219 -6.52 7.16 4.59
C THR A 219 -6.96 7.19 6.04
N LYS A 220 -8.14 6.67 6.32
CA LYS A 220 -8.70 6.54 7.67
C LYS A 220 -9.16 5.12 7.95
N ALA A 221 -8.55 4.47 8.93
CA ALA A 221 -9.09 3.25 9.50
C ALA A 221 -10.31 3.57 10.38
N ILE A 222 -11.48 3.06 10.00
CA ILE A 222 -12.73 3.20 10.77
C ILE A 222 -12.83 2.08 11.78
N SER A 223 -12.43 0.88 11.39
CA SER A 223 -12.36 -0.30 12.26
C SER A 223 -11.11 -1.11 11.90
N GLN A 224 -10.93 -2.26 12.53
CA GLN A 224 -9.85 -3.19 12.19
C GLN A 224 -9.96 -3.74 10.75
N GLN A 225 -11.16 -3.74 10.17
CA GLN A 225 -11.43 -4.31 8.85
C GLN A 225 -11.74 -3.26 7.79
N TRP A 226 -12.29 -2.11 8.17
CA TRP A 226 -12.76 -1.10 7.23
C TRP A 226 -11.86 0.12 7.19
N VAL A 227 -11.47 0.48 5.99
CA VAL A 227 -10.64 1.64 5.70
C VAL A 227 -11.32 2.49 4.62
N LEU A 228 -11.36 3.80 4.82
CA LEU A 228 -11.74 4.77 3.79
C LEU A 228 -10.52 5.56 3.35
N PHE A 229 -10.53 6.02 2.10
CA PHE A 229 -9.49 6.87 1.58
C PHE A 229 -10.04 7.95 0.65
N GLY A 230 -9.27 9.04 0.56
CA GLY A 230 -9.41 10.08 -0.44
C GLY A 230 -8.04 10.40 -1.02
N GLU A 231 -7.96 10.53 -2.33
CA GLU A 231 -6.71 10.74 -3.05
C GLU A 231 -6.88 11.81 -4.11
N THR A 232 -5.84 12.63 -4.30
CA THR A 232 -5.69 13.52 -5.44
C THR A 232 -4.38 13.22 -6.16
N GLN A 233 -4.43 13.14 -7.48
CA GLN A 233 -3.29 12.94 -8.36
C GLN A 233 -3.23 14.07 -9.38
N GLY A 234 -2.18 14.89 -9.32
CA GLY A 234 -1.88 15.85 -10.36
C GLY A 234 -0.84 15.28 -11.33
N ILE A 235 -1.09 15.49 -12.61
CA ILE A 235 -0.21 15.09 -13.70
C ILE A 235 0.11 16.36 -14.49
N GLN A 236 1.39 16.57 -14.78
CA GLN A 236 1.86 17.70 -15.57
C GLN A 236 2.93 17.26 -16.56
N SER A 237 2.66 17.42 -17.84
CA SER A 237 3.60 17.29 -18.94
C SER A 237 3.43 18.47 -19.91
N ASP A 238 4.27 18.54 -20.93
CA ASP A 238 4.18 19.60 -21.96
C ASP A 238 2.89 19.50 -22.81
N PHE A 239 2.29 18.30 -22.88
CA PHE A 239 1.11 18.02 -23.71
C PHE A 239 -0.17 17.80 -22.92
N TYR A 240 -0.05 17.48 -21.63
CA TYR A 240 -1.21 17.12 -20.81
C TYR A 240 -1.02 17.53 -19.35
N ALA A 241 -2.03 18.20 -18.81
CA ALA A 241 -2.10 18.50 -17.38
C ALA A 241 -3.50 18.17 -16.86
N ASP A 242 -3.59 17.44 -15.77
CA ASP A 242 -4.86 17.07 -15.15
C ASP A 242 -4.73 16.88 -13.63
N ASN A 243 -5.88 16.93 -12.96
CA ASN A 243 -5.98 16.58 -11.55
C ASN A 243 -7.13 15.60 -11.35
N LEU A 244 -6.79 14.37 -11.01
CA LEU A 244 -7.71 13.27 -10.77
C LEU A 244 -8.00 13.15 -9.27
N PHE A 245 -9.25 12.91 -8.93
CA PHE A 245 -9.70 12.63 -7.57
C PHE A 245 -10.19 11.21 -7.48
N ARG A 246 -9.85 10.53 -6.38
CA ARG A 246 -10.31 9.18 -6.07
C ARG A 246 -10.84 9.12 -4.66
N PHE A 247 -11.98 8.44 -4.50
CA PHE A 247 -12.58 8.16 -3.20
C PHE A 247 -13.04 6.72 -3.16
N GLY A 248 -12.87 6.09 -2.03
CA GLY A 248 -13.30 4.72 -1.90
C GLY A 248 -12.96 4.12 -0.55
N GLY A 249 -12.96 2.79 -0.52
CA GLY A 249 -12.66 2.06 0.69
C GLY A 249 -12.12 0.68 0.41
N ALA A 250 -11.54 0.11 1.45
CA ALA A 250 -11.03 -1.24 1.47
C ALA A 250 -11.60 -2.02 2.65
N TYR A 251 -11.82 -3.29 2.43
CA TYR A 251 -12.24 -4.25 3.44
C TYR A 251 -11.17 -5.32 3.61
N LEU A 252 -10.61 -5.41 4.79
CA LEU A 252 -9.65 -6.42 5.18
C LEU A 252 -10.40 -7.69 5.60
N TRP A 253 -10.42 -8.69 4.70
CA TRP A 253 -11.08 -9.97 4.96
C TRP A 253 -10.31 -10.79 6.01
N ASN A 254 -8.99 -10.81 5.88
CA ASN A 254 -8.05 -11.37 6.84
C ASN A 254 -6.70 -10.63 6.71
N GLU A 255 -5.71 -10.99 7.52
CA GLU A 255 -4.39 -10.35 7.54
C GLU A 255 -3.66 -10.34 6.18
N ASN A 256 -4.01 -11.26 5.29
CA ASN A 256 -3.36 -11.46 3.99
C ASN A 256 -4.25 -11.16 2.77
N PHE A 257 -5.52 -10.82 2.97
CA PHE A 257 -6.46 -10.63 1.89
C PHE A 257 -7.32 -9.38 2.08
N GLN A 258 -7.32 -8.51 1.08
CA GLN A 258 -8.07 -7.26 1.05
C GLN A 258 -8.93 -7.18 -0.22
N LEU A 259 -10.14 -6.70 -0.08
CA LEU A 259 -11.03 -6.27 -1.16
C LEU A 259 -11.13 -4.75 -1.14
N ASP A 260 -11.22 -4.13 -2.31
CA ASP A 260 -11.28 -2.68 -2.41
C ASP A 260 -12.18 -2.18 -3.55
N THR A 261 -12.60 -0.93 -3.43
CA THR A 261 -13.34 -0.21 -4.46
C THR A 261 -13.02 1.27 -4.43
N ALA A 262 -13.00 1.89 -5.61
CA ALA A 262 -12.80 3.32 -5.75
C ALA A 262 -13.60 3.91 -6.91
N LEU A 263 -13.96 5.17 -6.74
CA LEU A 263 -14.49 6.05 -7.79
C LEU A 263 -13.40 7.03 -8.18
N THR A 264 -13.17 7.19 -9.48
CA THR A 264 -12.19 8.12 -10.05
C THR A 264 -12.91 9.15 -10.90
N PHE A 265 -12.59 10.42 -10.74
CA PHE A 265 -13.09 11.49 -11.58
C PHE A 265 -12.13 12.68 -11.60
N ASN A 266 -12.30 13.57 -12.57
CA ASN A 266 -11.65 14.87 -12.63
C ASN A 266 -12.68 16.00 -12.67
N THR A 267 -12.23 17.24 -12.63
CA THR A 267 -13.10 18.44 -12.59
C THR A 267 -13.14 19.19 -13.92
N LYS A 268 -12.48 18.67 -14.95
CA LYS A 268 -12.42 19.33 -16.26
C LYS A 268 -13.13 18.51 -17.34
N ASP A 269 -13.33 19.11 -18.50
CA ASP A 269 -14.00 18.57 -19.69
C ASP A 269 -13.04 18.35 -20.88
N THR A 270 -11.71 18.41 -20.65
CA THR A 270 -10.65 18.34 -21.65
C THR A 270 -9.55 17.33 -21.35
N PRO A 271 -9.87 16.01 -21.21
CA PRO A 271 -11.16 15.33 -21.14
C PRO A 271 -11.81 15.33 -19.75
N SER A 272 -13.10 15.11 -19.68
CA SER A 272 -13.80 14.66 -18.49
C SER A 272 -13.53 13.17 -18.32
N VAL A 273 -13.17 12.74 -17.11
CA VAL A 273 -12.84 11.35 -16.80
C VAL A 273 -13.74 10.85 -15.67
N PHE A 274 -14.31 9.66 -15.86
CA PHE A 274 -15.03 8.96 -14.81
C PHE A 274 -14.71 7.46 -14.87
N GLY A 275 -14.45 6.86 -13.73
CA GLY A 275 -14.13 5.45 -13.61
C GLY A 275 -14.57 4.84 -12.29
N VAL A 276 -14.86 3.56 -12.33
CA VAL A 276 -15.12 2.73 -11.16
C VAL A 276 -14.09 1.61 -11.14
N ASN A 277 -13.41 1.46 -10.02
CA ASN A 277 -12.40 0.44 -9.80
C ASN A 277 -12.89 -0.54 -8.73
N LEU A 278 -12.68 -1.82 -8.98
CA LEU A 278 -12.79 -2.88 -7.98
C LEU A 278 -11.42 -3.53 -7.85
N GLY A 279 -11.08 -4.11 -6.73
CA GLY A 279 -9.79 -4.73 -6.60
C GLY A 279 -9.67 -5.73 -5.49
N VAL A 280 -8.60 -6.51 -5.62
CA VAL A 280 -8.18 -7.50 -4.65
C VAL A 280 -6.68 -7.39 -4.44
N SER A 281 -6.26 -7.61 -3.20
CA SER A 281 -4.85 -7.72 -2.84
C SER A 281 -4.65 -8.97 -2.00
N TYR A 282 -3.63 -9.75 -2.34
CA TYR A 282 -3.31 -10.98 -1.66
C TYR A 282 -1.82 -11.07 -1.34
N ARG A 283 -1.50 -11.41 -0.09
CA ARG A 283 -0.15 -11.54 0.42
C ARG A 283 0.18 -13.00 0.71
N LEU A 284 1.28 -13.47 0.16
CA LEU A 284 1.95 -14.72 0.49
C LEU A 284 3.12 -14.39 1.43
N ASP A 285 3.00 -14.81 2.66
CA ASP A 285 3.95 -14.51 3.71
C ASP A 285 4.85 -15.71 3.98
N PHE A 286 6.11 -15.59 3.54
CA PHE A 286 7.18 -16.55 3.80
C PHE A 286 8.21 -15.99 4.79
N HIS A 287 7.88 -14.88 5.47
CA HIS A 287 8.74 -14.30 6.47
C HIS A 287 8.93 -15.27 7.62
N LYS A 288 10.18 -15.47 8.00
CA LYS A 288 10.54 -16.20 9.22
C LYS A 288 11.23 -15.20 10.13
N ASP A 289 10.63 -14.90 11.26
CA ASP A 289 11.36 -14.19 12.29
C ASP A 289 12.64 -14.97 12.56
N PRO A 290 13.82 -14.32 12.56
CA PRO A 290 15.00 -14.95 13.09
C PRO A 290 14.70 -15.23 14.56
N GLY A 291 14.25 -16.45 14.84
CA GLY A 291 13.96 -16.88 16.21
C GLY A 291 15.17 -16.51 17.04
N ILE A 292 14.94 -15.83 18.16
CA ILE A 292 15.92 -15.77 19.22
C ILE A 292 16.12 -17.22 19.58
N ASP A 293 17.17 -17.83 19.05
CA ASP A 293 17.56 -19.20 19.30
C ASP A 293 18.14 -19.21 20.74
N ASN A 294 17.23 -19.00 21.69
CA ASN A 294 17.50 -19.09 23.13
C ASN A 294 17.63 -20.57 23.50
N GLY A 295 18.35 -21.39 22.77
CA GLY A 295 18.69 -22.75 23.16
C GLY A 295 17.58 -23.64 23.77
N THR A 296 16.34 -23.14 23.84
CA THR A 296 15.19 -23.65 24.60
C THR A 296 14.03 -24.12 23.71
N SER A 297 14.17 -24.11 22.37
CA SER A 297 13.06 -24.53 21.49
C SER A 297 12.65 -25.99 21.74
N VAL A 298 13.60 -26.86 22.04
CA VAL A 298 13.34 -28.29 22.38
C VAL A 298 12.73 -28.43 23.76
N GLU A 299 13.18 -27.63 24.73
CA GLU A 299 12.64 -27.61 26.08
C GLU A 299 11.25 -26.98 26.14
N ALA A 300 11.02 -25.86 25.42
CA ALA A 300 9.71 -25.21 25.34
C ALA A 300 8.64 -26.07 24.62
N GLU A 301 9.01 -26.83 23.59
CA GLU A 301 8.13 -27.83 23.00
C GLU A 301 7.89 -29.04 23.92
N ALA A 302 8.91 -29.48 24.68
CA ALA A 302 8.77 -30.53 25.65
C ALA A 302 7.86 -30.08 26.81
N GLU A 303 7.99 -28.85 27.31
CA GLU A 303 7.10 -28.29 28.34
C GLU A 303 5.67 -28.10 27.83
N ARG A 304 5.46 -27.62 26.60
CA ARG A 304 4.12 -27.53 25.98
C ARG A 304 3.47 -28.92 25.85
N LYS A 305 4.23 -29.94 25.45
CA LYS A 305 3.76 -31.31 25.34
C LYS A 305 3.48 -31.90 26.73
N ALA A 306 4.33 -31.62 27.75
CA ALA A 306 4.13 -32.03 29.11
C ALA A 306 2.91 -31.36 29.77
N ASN A 307 2.72 -30.05 29.55
CA ASN A 307 1.55 -29.32 30.05
C ASN A 307 0.24 -29.74 29.37
N LYS A 308 0.30 -30.11 28.07
CA LYS A 308 -0.87 -30.66 27.35
C LYS A 308 -1.24 -32.06 27.89
N LYS A 309 -0.26 -32.90 28.21
CA LYS A 309 -0.49 -34.21 28.87
C LYS A 309 -1.01 -34.05 30.31
N ARG A 310 -0.49 -33.08 31.09
CA ARG A 310 -1.01 -32.77 32.42
C ARG A 310 -2.45 -32.30 32.43
N LYS A 311 -2.86 -31.46 31.44
CA LYS A 311 -4.25 -31.06 31.31
C LYS A 311 -5.16 -32.25 30.95
N GLN A 312 -4.72 -33.16 30.07
CA GLN A 312 -5.49 -34.34 29.71
C GLN A 312 -5.61 -35.35 30.87
N THR A 313 -4.58 -35.50 31.72
CA THR A 313 -4.64 -36.37 32.91
C THR A 313 -5.53 -35.77 34.03
N ASN A 314 -5.52 -34.45 34.21
CA ASN A 314 -6.36 -33.80 35.21
C ASN A 314 -7.85 -33.80 34.83
N ASP A 315 -8.18 -33.89 33.53
CA ASP A 315 -9.58 -34.02 33.07
C ASP A 315 -10.12 -35.44 33.18
N LEU A 316 -9.21 -36.46 33.42
CA LEU A 316 -9.60 -37.85 33.58
C LEU A 316 -9.78 -38.28 35.05
N ASP A 317 -9.28 -37.49 36.03
CA ASP A 317 -9.30 -37.82 37.46
C ASP A 317 -10.28 -36.96 38.29
N LEU A 318 -11.21 -36.24 37.69
CA LEU A 318 -12.27 -35.57 38.43
C LEU A 318 -13.45 -36.53 38.63
N PRO A 319 -13.73 -36.99 39.88
CA PRO A 319 -14.94 -37.76 40.14
C PRO A 319 -16.18 -36.86 39.85
N GLU A 320 -17.14 -37.44 39.13
CA GLU A 320 -18.47 -36.87 38.94
C GLU A 320 -19.14 -36.60 40.29
N GLY A 321 -19.07 -35.37 40.80
CA GLY A 321 -19.76 -35.09 42.06
C GLY A 321 -19.47 -33.76 42.72
N ASP A 322 -19.25 -32.64 42.03
CA ASP A 322 -19.34 -31.33 42.71
C ASP A 322 -19.66 -30.14 41.80
N THR A 323 -20.72 -30.25 41.03
CA THR A 323 -21.24 -29.12 40.21
C THR A 323 -22.06 -28.10 41.01
N ASN A 324 -22.27 -28.31 42.32
CA ASN A 324 -23.14 -27.46 43.15
C ASN A 324 -22.43 -26.43 44.03
N ARG A 325 -21.10 -26.35 43.98
CA ARG A 325 -20.35 -25.42 44.87
C ARG A 325 -19.92 -24.10 44.24
N ARG A 326 -20.13 -23.90 42.94
CA ARG A 326 -19.73 -22.64 42.23
C ARG A 326 -20.87 -21.62 41.99
N LYS A 327 -22.04 -21.82 42.52
CA LYS A 327 -23.17 -20.89 42.38
C LYS A 327 -23.47 -19.98 43.57
N LYS A 328 -22.58 -19.92 44.59
CA LYS A 328 -22.87 -19.17 45.82
C LYS A 328 -21.90 -18.05 46.19
N THR A 329 -21.14 -17.51 45.28
CA THR A 329 -20.18 -16.43 45.59
C THR A 329 -20.26 -15.19 44.71
N ASN A 330 -21.40 -14.92 44.12
CA ASN A 330 -21.64 -13.64 43.39
C ASN A 330 -22.99 -13.03 43.76
N SER A 331 -23.28 -12.83 45.06
CA SER A 331 -24.25 -11.84 45.52
C SER A 331 -23.57 -11.02 46.61
N ILE A 332 -22.96 -9.91 46.22
CA ILE A 332 -22.65 -8.81 47.14
C ILE A 332 -23.89 -7.96 47.13
N ASP A 333 -24.74 -8.13 48.16
CA ASP A 333 -25.78 -7.20 48.51
C ASP A 333 -25.11 -5.94 49.06
N PHE A 334 -25.35 -4.82 48.39
CA PHE A 334 -25.14 -3.49 48.96
C PHE A 334 -26.43 -3.16 49.74
N ASP A 335 -26.41 -3.34 51.07
CA ASP A 335 -27.40 -2.73 51.93
C ASP A 335 -27.16 -1.23 51.96
N ASP A 336 -28.20 -0.49 51.55
CA ASP A 336 -28.36 0.93 51.80
C ASP A 336 -28.57 1.13 53.31
N GLU A 337 -27.68 1.87 53.97
CA GLU A 337 -27.97 2.53 55.26
C GLU A 337 -27.57 4.00 55.18
N ASP A 338 -28.65 4.83 55.34
CA ASP A 338 -28.78 6.21 55.85
C ASP A 338 -27.85 7.34 55.32
#